data_c8ad30fe130453026ab113ff7097e6b4
#
_entry.id   c8ad30fe130453026ab113ff7097e6b4
#
_cell.length_a   1.000
_cell.length_b   1.000
_cell.length_c   1.000
_cell.angle_alpha   90.00
_cell.angle_beta   90.00
_cell.angle_gamma   90.00
#
_symmetry.space_group_name_H-M   'P 1'
#
loop_
_entity.id
_entity.type
_entity.pdbx_description
1 polymer ?
#
loop_
_entity_poly.entity_id
_entity_poly.type
_entity_poly.pdbx_seq_one_letter_code
_entity_poly.pdbx_strand_id
1 'polypeptide(L)'
;MHRLLFLVLLVSLQACDKAAVVKVEGEVEAEKPIAIKMVIVTMFETDADSGDKAGEFQRWNERRHLDTTFPAPFMHHDIKVNLDTGVLGIVTGMGTANSSASIMALGLDPRFDLTDAYWLVAGISGFDPEDASLGSVAWADYLVDGDLAHEIDAREIPADWNNGYFPLFSQGMQDKTRKSYSLGEVFQLNEALVDWAFELTKDMQLPDHPSLAATRDLYTEHPVARRTPFVLRGDQLAAMTFWHGELMNQWANEWTDYWTQGKGEFVSSAMEDTGTFQSLAYLDNAGKANINRLLVLRTASNYTLPPPGITAVDNLLAEQHDSYAGLDAALENAYLVGSVIVDEILDNWDTYKDKTPGE
;
A
#
# COMPACT_ATOMS: atom_id res chain seq x y z
N MET A 1 38.30 60.91 41.41
CA MET A 1 37.06 61.72 41.30
C MET A 1 36.93 62.16 39.84
N HIS A 2 36.22 61.49 39.03
CA HIS A 2 35.80 61.93 37.70
C HIS A 2 34.38 61.42 37.46
N ARG A 3 33.44 62.37 37.42
CA ARG A 3 32.06 62.16 37.11
C ARG A 3 31.90 62.11 35.57
N LEU A 4 31.40 61.00 35.04
CA LEU A 4 30.99 60.88 33.63
C LEU A 4 29.52 61.23 33.53
N LEU A 5 29.23 62.30 32.76
CA LEU A 5 27.88 62.72 32.37
C LEU A 5 27.35 61.79 31.27
N PHE A 6 26.22 61.12 31.50
CA PHE A 6 25.48 60.46 30.45
C PHE A 6 24.49 61.43 29.80
N LEU A 7 24.71 61.70 28.54
CA LEU A 7 23.83 62.51 27.71
C LEU A 7 22.71 61.55 27.12
N VAL A 8 21.48 61.74 27.56
CA VAL A 8 20.32 61.01 27.00
C VAL A 8 19.83 61.77 25.78
N LEU A 9 19.97 61.19 24.61
CA LEU A 9 19.42 61.70 23.35
C LEU A 9 17.99 61.22 23.20
N LEU A 10 16.99 62.10 23.40
CA LEU A 10 15.61 61.85 23.04
C LEU A 10 15.44 62.03 21.52
N VAL A 11 15.22 60.94 20.80
CA VAL A 11 14.75 60.98 19.40
C VAL A 11 13.22 60.89 19.40
N SER A 12 12.61 61.99 19.02
CA SER A 12 11.17 62.08 18.79
C SER A 12 10.83 61.40 17.45
N LEU A 13 10.16 60.27 17.51
CA LEU A 13 9.49 59.66 16.35
C LEU A 13 8.12 60.38 16.13
N GLN A 14 8.07 61.20 15.12
CA GLN A 14 6.81 61.72 14.56
C GLN A 14 6.57 61.08 13.19
N ALA A 15 5.32 60.78 12.95
CA ALA A 15 4.68 60.39 11.68
C ALA A 15 4.77 58.93 11.31
N CYS A 16 3.81 58.15 11.82
CA CYS A 16 3.24 57.03 11.07
C CYS A 16 2.08 57.56 10.24
N ASP A 17 2.27 57.67 8.94
CA ASP A 17 1.20 57.77 7.97
C ASP A 17 0.28 56.54 8.08
N LYS A 18 -1.02 56.81 8.10
CA LYS A 18 -2.07 55.79 8.05
C LYS A 18 -1.92 55.04 6.73
N ALA A 19 -1.27 53.89 6.74
CA ALA A 19 -1.41 52.95 5.67
C ALA A 19 -2.89 52.55 5.56
N ALA A 20 -3.51 52.96 4.46
CA ALA A 20 -4.86 52.53 4.11
C ALA A 20 -4.83 51.01 3.97
N VAL A 21 -5.46 50.33 4.91
CA VAL A 21 -5.76 48.88 4.76
C VAL A 21 -6.76 48.80 3.62
N VAL A 22 -6.29 48.45 2.44
CA VAL A 22 -7.15 48.01 1.35
C VAL A 22 -7.78 46.70 1.80
N LYS A 23 -9.02 46.78 2.29
CA LYS A 23 -9.87 45.59 2.41
C LYS A 23 -10.09 45.08 0.99
N VAL A 24 -9.40 44.00 0.62
CA VAL A 24 -9.82 43.19 -0.52
C VAL A 24 -11.02 42.39 -0.05
N GLU A 25 -12.21 42.99 -0.20
CA GLU A 25 -13.49 42.30 -0.09
C GLU A 25 -13.71 41.59 -1.44
N GLY A 26 -13.20 40.38 -1.54
CA GLY A 26 -13.57 39.38 -2.47
C GLY A 26 -13.51 38.08 -1.66
N GLU A 27 -14.62 37.69 -1.06
CA GLU A 27 -14.83 36.29 -0.71
C GLU A 27 -14.71 35.52 -2.03
N VAL A 28 -13.53 34.91 -2.29
CA VAL A 28 -13.42 33.83 -3.26
C VAL A 28 -14.27 32.73 -2.66
N GLU A 29 -15.45 32.51 -3.21
CA GLU A 29 -16.31 31.38 -2.86
C GLU A 29 -15.43 30.16 -3.04
N ALA A 30 -15.06 29.48 -1.94
CA ALA A 30 -14.22 28.31 -2.00
C ALA A 30 -14.97 27.26 -2.84
N GLU A 31 -14.37 26.84 -3.93
CA GLU A 31 -14.96 25.77 -4.74
C GLU A 31 -15.26 24.57 -3.84
N LYS A 32 -16.46 24.00 -3.99
CA LYS A 32 -16.86 22.83 -3.21
C LYS A 32 -15.92 21.68 -3.54
N PRO A 33 -15.36 20.98 -2.54
CA PRO A 33 -14.51 19.82 -2.79
C PRO A 33 -15.22 18.78 -3.67
N ILE A 34 -14.45 18.14 -4.53
CA ILE A 34 -14.92 17.07 -5.41
C ILE A 34 -15.14 15.83 -4.53
N ALA A 35 -16.38 15.34 -4.47
CA ALA A 35 -16.72 14.13 -3.74
C ALA A 35 -16.17 12.90 -4.49
N ILE A 36 -15.31 12.14 -3.84
CA ILE A 36 -14.70 10.91 -4.37
C ILE A 36 -15.42 9.71 -3.75
N LYS A 37 -15.71 8.73 -4.59
CA LYS A 37 -16.36 7.47 -4.17
C LYS A 37 -15.34 6.34 -4.00
N MET A 38 -14.32 6.31 -4.87
CA MET A 38 -13.31 5.27 -4.88
C MET A 38 -11.93 5.87 -5.13
N VAL A 39 -10.96 5.50 -4.31
CA VAL A 39 -9.54 5.80 -4.51
C VAL A 39 -8.82 4.51 -4.86
N ILE A 40 -8.21 4.48 -6.04
CA ILE A 40 -7.31 3.41 -6.47
C ILE A 40 -5.89 3.82 -6.12
N VAL A 41 -5.24 3.00 -5.31
CA VAL A 41 -3.86 3.22 -4.85
C VAL A 41 -2.96 2.21 -5.52
N THR A 42 -2.04 2.71 -6.32
CA THR A 42 -0.97 1.93 -6.96
C THR A 42 0.38 2.50 -6.57
N MET A 43 1.47 1.76 -6.77
CA MET A 43 2.76 2.11 -6.22
C MET A 43 3.76 2.57 -7.27
N PHE A 44 3.64 2.08 -8.51
CA PHE A 44 4.52 2.52 -9.59
C PHE A 44 3.79 2.56 -10.95
N GLU A 45 4.31 3.40 -11.83
CA GLU A 45 4.02 3.37 -13.25
C GLU A 45 5.34 3.47 -14.02
N THR A 46 5.38 2.94 -15.22
CA THR A 46 6.55 2.94 -16.08
C THR A 46 6.34 3.99 -17.19
N ASP A 47 7.22 4.99 -17.26
CA ASP A 47 7.17 6.09 -18.24
C ASP A 47 5.85 6.88 -18.23
N ALA A 48 4.90 6.62 -19.15
CA ALA A 48 3.65 7.36 -19.25
C ALA A 48 2.47 6.62 -18.58
N ASP A 49 1.43 7.36 -18.20
CA ASP A 49 0.21 6.77 -17.60
C ASP A 49 -0.66 5.98 -18.58
N SER A 50 -0.28 5.94 -19.88
CA SER A 50 -1.05 5.28 -20.92
C SER A 50 -0.22 5.03 -22.19
N GLY A 51 -0.54 3.95 -22.91
CA GLY A 51 -0.09 3.72 -24.29
C GLY A 51 1.32 3.12 -24.43
N ASP A 52 1.97 2.74 -23.35
CA ASP A 52 3.29 2.12 -23.36
C ASP A 52 3.36 0.84 -22.53
N LYS A 53 4.51 0.51 -21.93
CA LYS A 53 4.63 -0.67 -21.06
C LYS A 53 4.03 -0.37 -19.69
N ALA A 54 2.91 -1.00 -19.41
CA ALA A 54 2.18 -0.76 -18.17
C ALA A 54 2.98 -1.11 -16.90
N GLY A 55 2.93 -0.19 -15.92
CA GLY A 55 3.09 -0.48 -14.52
C GLY A 55 1.74 -0.84 -13.87
N GLU A 56 1.59 -0.57 -12.58
CA GLU A 56 0.35 -0.87 -11.85
C GLU A 56 -0.80 0.08 -12.20
N PHE A 57 -0.50 1.32 -12.60
CA PHE A 57 -1.49 2.38 -12.76
C PHE A 57 -2.17 2.40 -14.12
N GLN A 58 -1.43 2.13 -15.20
CA GLN A 58 -1.91 2.35 -16.57
C GLN A 58 -3.27 1.70 -16.87
N ARG A 59 -3.48 0.43 -16.44
CA ARG A 59 -4.77 -0.26 -16.70
C ARG A 59 -5.94 0.42 -16.01
N TRP A 60 -5.73 0.94 -14.81
CA TRP A 60 -6.73 1.71 -14.07
C TRP A 60 -7.01 3.05 -14.76
N ASN A 61 -5.96 3.77 -15.13
CA ASN A 61 -6.07 5.07 -15.81
C ASN A 61 -6.84 4.95 -17.14
N GLU A 62 -6.45 4.01 -17.99
CA GLU A 62 -7.06 3.82 -19.31
C GLU A 62 -8.50 3.30 -19.22
N ARG A 63 -8.73 2.24 -18.46
CA ARG A 63 -10.00 1.52 -18.48
C ARG A 63 -11.06 2.13 -17.56
N ARG A 64 -10.66 2.97 -16.58
CA ARG A 64 -11.57 3.76 -15.74
C ARG A 64 -11.71 5.19 -16.22
N HIS A 65 -11.08 5.54 -17.34
CA HIS A 65 -11.13 6.87 -17.94
C HIS A 65 -10.81 7.98 -16.93
N LEU A 66 -9.63 7.87 -16.27
CA LEU A 66 -9.18 8.87 -15.30
C LEU A 66 -8.61 10.09 -16.06
N ASP A 67 -9.44 10.74 -16.87
CA ASP A 67 -9.00 11.68 -17.91
C ASP A 67 -8.68 13.08 -17.35
N THR A 68 -9.10 13.41 -16.12
CA THR A 68 -8.83 14.70 -15.50
C THR A 68 -7.59 14.63 -14.61
N THR A 69 -6.58 15.46 -14.93
CA THR A 69 -5.35 15.54 -14.16
C THR A 69 -5.37 16.71 -13.19
N PHE A 70 -5.07 16.46 -11.93
CA PHE A 70 -4.84 17.47 -10.91
C PHE A 70 -3.36 17.49 -10.55
N PRO A 71 -2.60 18.56 -10.87
CA PRO A 71 -1.20 18.66 -10.50
C PRO A 71 -1.00 18.53 -8.99
N ALA A 72 -0.06 17.68 -8.59
CA ALA A 72 0.26 17.38 -7.20
C ALA A 72 1.78 17.37 -6.96
N PRO A 73 2.46 18.54 -7.04
CA PRO A 73 3.92 18.63 -6.90
C PRO A 73 4.44 18.25 -5.50
N PHE A 74 3.54 18.01 -4.56
CA PHE A 74 3.80 17.55 -3.20
C PHE A 74 3.57 16.03 -3.01
N MET A 75 3.30 15.30 -4.08
CA MET A 75 3.14 13.85 -4.14
C MET A 75 4.16 13.24 -5.11
N HIS A 76 4.21 11.92 -5.13
CA HIS A 76 5.06 11.19 -6.07
C HIS A 76 4.60 11.35 -7.53
N HIS A 77 3.30 11.48 -7.74
CA HIS A 77 2.64 11.55 -9.04
C HIS A 77 1.45 12.50 -9.02
N ASP A 78 1.06 13.04 -10.17
CA ASP A 78 -0.17 13.82 -10.31
C ASP A 78 -1.41 12.95 -10.06
N ILE A 79 -2.48 13.55 -9.56
CA ILE A 79 -3.73 12.85 -9.26
C ILE A 79 -4.57 12.77 -10.53
N LYS A 80 -5.12 11.60 -10.84
CA LYS A 80 -6.01 11.37 -11.97
C LYS A 80 -7.42 11.05 -11.50
N VAL A 81 -8.42 11.63 -12.13
CA VAL A 81 -9.82 11.50 -11.70
C VAL A 81 -10.75 11.31 -12.89
N ASN A 82 -11.71 10.42 -12.74
CA ASN A 82 -12.93 10.42 -13.53
C ASN A 82 -14.01 11.18 -12.76
N LEU A 83 -14.33 12.39 -13.18
CA LEU A 83 -15.28 13.28 -12.49
C LEU A 83 -16.73 12.79 -12.56
N ASP A 84 -17.10 12.02 -13.57
CA ASP A 84 -18.46 11.51 -13.75
C ASP A 84 -18.75 10.35 -12.79
N THR A 85 -17.77 9.46 -12.59
CA THR A 85 -17.90 8.28 -11.71
C THR A 85 -17.49 8.54 -10.27
N GLY A 86 -16.62 9.54 -10.03
CA GLY A 86 -16.01 9.80 -8.72
C GLY A 86 -14.88 8.82 -8.37
N VAL A 87 -14.25 8.22 -9.39
CA VAL A 87 -13.05 7.38 -9.20
C VAL A 87 -11.80 8.24 -9.32
N LEU A 88 -10.93 8.14 -8.33
CA LEU A 88 -9.64 8.81 -8.27
C LEU A 88 -8.54 7.76 -8.23
N GLY A 89 -7.46 7.98 -8.98
CA GLY A 89 -6.29 7.12 -8.98
C GLY A 89 -5.01 7.89 -8.66
N ILE A 90 -4.13 7.24 -7.91
CA ILE A 90 -2.80 7.76 -7.55
C ILE A 90 -1.72 6.70 -7.71
N VAL A 91 -0.49 7.19 -7.93
CA VAL A 91 0.74 6.41 -7.80
C VAL A 91 1.51 6.95 -6.60
N THR A 92 1.70 6.11 -5.58
CA THR A 92 2.31 6.56 -4.32
C THR A 92 3.83 6.66 -4.36
N GLY A 93 4.49 5.94 -5.27
CA GLY A 93 5.90 5.59 -5.19
C GLY A 93 6.11 4.36 -4.30
N MET A 94 7.19 3.62 -4.56
CA MET A 94 7.53 2.41 -3.83
C MET A 94 8.00 2.70 -2.40
N GLY A 95 7.62 1.83 -1.48
CA GLY A 95 8.04 1.81 -0.09
C GLY A 95 7.15 2.60 0.86
N THR A 96 7.15 2.19 2.12
CA THR A 96 6.31 2.72 3.21
C THR A 96 6.39 4.24 3.34
N ALA A 97 7.60 4.84 3.18
CA ALA A 97 7.77 6.29 3.30
C ALA A 97 7.03 7.06 2.18
N ASN A 98 7.12 6.59 0.93
CA ASN A 98 6.47 7.22 -0.21
C ASN A 98 4.95 7.05 -0.13
N SER A 99 4.47 5.86 0.21
CA SER A 99 3.03 5.61 0.35
C SER A 99 2.45 6.47 1.48
N SER A 100 3.09 6.52 2.64
CA SER A 100 2.64 7.37 3.76
C SER A 100 2.56 8.84 3.38
N ALA A 101 3.58 9.38 2.72
CA ALA A 101 3.61 10.77 2.30
C ALA A 101 2.51 11.09 1.28
N SER A 102 2.34 10.22 0.27
CA SER A 102 1.36 10.42 -0.79
C SER A 102 -0.09 10.31 -0.27
N ILE A 103 -0.39 9.30 0.57
CA ILE A 103 -1.73 9.14 1.16
C ILE A 103 -2.08 10.32 2.07
N MET A 104 -1.13 10.76 2.94
CA MET A 104 -1.36 11.93 3.79
C MET A 104 -1.55 13.20 2.96
N ALA A 105 -0.76 13.40 1.92
CA ALA A 105 -0.88 14.56 1.04
C ALA A 105 -2.23 14.59 0.33
N LEU A 106 -2.70 13.46 -0.21
CA LEU A 106 -4.03 13.34 -0.83
C LEU A 106 -5.14 13.60 0.20
N GLY A 107 -5.07 12.98 1.37
CA GLY A 107 -6.11 13.10 2.40
C GLY A 107 -6.26 14.51 2.99
N LEU A 108 -5.21 15.33 2.89
CA LEU A 108 -5.21 16.73 3.32
C LEU A 108 -5.46 17.72 2.17
N ASP A 109 -5.59 17.24 0.94
CA ASP A 109 -5.82 18.10 -0.23
C ASP A 109 -7.25 18.67 -0.21
N PRO A 110 -7.42 19.99 -0.11
CA PRO A 110 -8.74 20.60 0.01
C PRO A 110 -9.60 20.50 -1.27
N ARG A 111 -9.02 20.06 -2.37
CA ARG A 111 -9.74 19.88 -3.65
C ARG A 111 -10.71 18.69 -3.62
N PHE A 112 -10.49 17.72 -2.70
CA PHE A 112 -11.22 16.47 -2.65
C PHE A 112 -11.92 16.26 -1.31
N ASP A 113 -13.10 15.68 -1.35
CA ASP A 113 -13.80 15.11 -0.20
C ASP A 113 -13.70 13.59 -0.27
N LEU A 114 -12.93 13.02 0.65
CA LEU A 114 -12.61 11.60 0.72
C LEU A 114 -13.28 10.91 1.92
N THR A 115 -14.14 11.64 2.64
CA THR A 115 -14.72 11.18 3.92
C THR A 115 -15.49 9.87 3.76
N ASP A 116 -16.22 9.72 2.65
CA ASP A 116 -17.02 8.52 2.36
C ASP A 116 -16.36 7.60 1.33
N ALA A 117 -15.17 7.94 0.84
CA ALA A 117 -14.50 7.17 -0.19
C ALA A 117 -14.09 5.77 0.30
N TYR A 118 -14.23 4.78 -0.59
CA TYR A 118 -13.55 3.50 -0.46
C TYR A 118 -12.13 3.59 -1.02
N TRP A 119 -11.23 2.82 -0.45
CA TRP A 119 -9.83 2.78 -0.84
C TRP A 119 -9.45 1.36 -1.25
N LEU A 120 -8.91 1.21 -2.44
CA LEU A 120 -8.40 -0.06 -2.96
C LEU A 120 -6.92 0.06 -3.26
N VAL A 121 -6.09 -0.57 -2.45
CA VAL A 121 -4.70 -0.85 -2.82
C VAL A 121 -4.73 -1.99 -3.82
N ALA A 122 -4.16 -1.79 -5.01
CA ALA A 122 -4.16 -2.78 -6.09
C ALA A 122 -2.78 -2.83 -6.73
N GLY A 123 -1.94 -3.75 -6.25
CA GLY A 123 -0.56 -3.85 -6.70
C GLY A 123 -0.04 -5.28 -6.81
N ILE A 124 1.17 -5.39 -7.35
CA ILE A 124 1.89 -6.66 -7.43
C ILE A 124 2.67 -6.94 -6.14
N SER A 125 3.06 -8.19 -5.93
CA SER A 125 3.96 -8.59 -4.84
C SER A 125 4.61 -9.94 -5.10
N GLY A 126 5.62 -10.28 -4.29
CA GLY A 126 6.15 -11.64 -4.18
C GLY A 126 5.21 -12.51 -3.35
N PHE A 127 4.95 -13.74 -3.79
CA PHE A 127 4.04 -14.66 -3.11
C PHE A 127 4.77 -15.89 -2.59
N ASP A 128 4.29 -16.42 -1.46
CA ASP A 128 4.75 -17.71 -0.96
C ASP A 128 4.27 -18.82 -1.92
N PRO A 129 5.19 -19.62 -2.50
CA PRO A 129 4.81 -20.72 -3.39
C PRO A 129 4.05 -21.86 -2.70
N GLU A 130 4.04 -21.91 -1.36
CA GLU A 130 3.22 -22.88 -0.62
C GLU A 130 1.73 -22.52 -0.72
N ASP A 131 1.38 -21.24 -0.86
CA ASP A 131 0.00 -20.77 -0.76
C ASP A 131 -0.62 -20.38 -2.09
N ALA A 132 0.19 -19.90 -3.05
CA ALA A 132 -0.34 -19.37 -4.30
C ALA A 132 0.54 -19.67 -5.52
N SER A 133 -0.05 -19.47 -6.70
CA SER A 133 0.62 -19.54 -7.99
C SER A 133 0.80 -18.16 -8.61
N LEU A 134 1.74 -18.01 -9.56
CA LEU A 134 1.93 -16.77 -10.31
C LEU A 134 0.63 -16.33 -10.99
N GLY A 135 0.31 -15.05 -10.90
CA GLY A 135 -0.92 -14.45 -11.36
C GLY A 135 -2.11 -14.59 -10.40
N SER A 136 -1.98 -15.33 -9.30
CA SER A 136 -3.03 -15.38 -8.27
C SER A 136 -3.21 -14.04 -7.57
N VAL A 137 -4.36 -13.84 -6.94
CA VAL A 137 -4.79 -12.59 -6.31
C VAL A 137 -5.19 -12.85 -4.87
N ALA A 138 -4.57 -12.14 -3.93
CA ALA A 138 -4.87 -12.25 -2.51
C ALA A 138 -5.55 -11.00 -1.95
N TRP A 139 -6.64 -11.20 -1.20
CA TRP A 139 -7.23 -10.21 -0.32
C TRP A 139 -6.63 -10.36 1.07
N ALA A 140 -6.06 -9.28 1.61
CA ALA A 140 -5.44 -9.29 2.93
C ALA A 140 -6.45 -9.03 4.05
N ASP A 141 -6.30 -9.76 5.16
CA ASP A 141 -6.97 -9.48 6.43
C ASP A 141 -6.07 -8.70 7.37
N TYR A 142 -4.77 -9.04 7.36
CA TYR A 142 -3.76 -8.39 8.17
C TYR A 142 -2.65 -7.82 7.28
N LEU A 143 -2.12 -6.67 7.72
CA LEU A 143 -0.91 -6.07 7.17
C LEU A 143 0.12 -6.06 8.30
N VAL A 144 1.24 -6.74 8.08
CA VAL A 144 2.30 -6.90 9.07
C VAL A 144 3.51 -6.12 8.64
N ASP A 145 4.08 -5.32 9.54
CA ASP A 145 5.30 -4.56 9.27
C ASP A 145 6.54 -5.44 9.46
N GLY A 146 7.37 -5.53 8.43
CA GLY A 146 8.60 -6.32 8.43
C GLY A 146 9.85 -5.53 8.82
N ASP A 147 9.75 -4.21 8.93
CA ASP A 147 10.89 -3.33 9.20
C ASP A 147 10.95 -2.84 10.64
N LEU A 148 9.83 -2.85 11.37
CA LEU A 148 9.75 -2.42 12.76
C LEU A 148 10.27 -3.52 13.70
N ALA A 149 11.58 -3.78 13.64
CA ALA A 149 12.24 -4.93 14.22
C ALA A 149 13.61 -4.56 14.82
N HIS A 150 14.17 -5.45 15.64
CA HIS A 150 15.60 -5.52 15.83
C HIS A 150 16.21 -6.40 14.74
N GLU A 151 17.38 -6.02 14.26
CA GLU A 151 18.17 -6.82 13.33
C GLU A 151 19.59 -6.98 13.88
N ILE A 152 20.10 -8.23 13.90
CA ILE A 152 21.49 -8.58 14.17
C ILE A 152 22.01 -9.32 12.95
N ASP A 153 23.22 -9.00 12.52
CA ASP A 153 23.88 -9.70 11.40
C ASP A 153 23.88 -11.22 11.65
N ALA A 154 23.47 -11.99 10.65
CA ALA A 154 23.35 -13.44 10.76
C ALA A 154 24.64 -14.17 11.19
N ARG A 155 25.81 -13.52 11.06
CA ARG A 155 27.12 -14.04 11.52
C ARG A 155 27.37 -13.83 13.02
N GLU A 156 26.54 -13.01 13.70
CA GLU A 156 26.69 -12.63 15.12
C GLU A 156 25.53 -13.14 15.99
N ILE A 157 24.54 -13.82 15.40
CA ILE A 157 23.42 -14.39 16.14
C ILE A 157 23.80 -15.65 16.92
N PRO A 158 23.07 -16.01 18.00
CA PRO A 158 23.20 -17.31 18.66
C PRO A 158 22.99 -18.47 17.68
N ALA A 159 23.69 -19.58 17.93
CA ALA A 159 23.66 -20.74 17.02
C ALA A 159 22.30 -21.46 16.92
N ASP A 160 21.39 -21.18 17.85
CA ASP A 160 20.03 -21.71 17.90
C ASP A 160 18.99 -20.74 17.30
N TRP A 161 19.42 -19.61 16.73
CA TRP A 161 18.55 -18.69 16.00
C TRP A 161 18.63 -18.95 14.50
N ASN A 162 17.47 -18.93 13.83
CA ASN A 162 17.39 -19.14 12.38
C ASN A 162 17.76 -17.89 11.57
N ASN A 163 17.52 -16.70 12.14
CA ASN A 163 17.80 -15.40 11.53
C ASN A 163 18.05 -14.33 12.60
N GLY A 164 18.45 -13.14 12.18
CA GLY A 164 18.76 -12.03 13.08
C GLY A 164 17.61 -11.08 13.39
N TYR A 165 16.42 -11.32 12.85
CA TYR A 165 15.25 -10.47 13.07
C TYR A 165 14.45 -10.90 14.28
N PHE A 166 14.07 -9.95 15.14
CA PHE A 166 13.17 -10.22 16.26
C PHE A 166 12.39 -8.97 16.68
N PRO A 167 11.20 -9.13 17.30
CA PRO A 167 10.31 -8.04 17.64
C PRO A 167 10.95 -7.02 18.59
N LEU A 168 10.63 -5.75 18.41
CA LEU A 168 11.04 -4.70 19.34
C LEU A 168 10.56 -5.05 20.76
N PHE A 169 11.39 -4.73 21.75
CA PHE A 169 11.13 -4.99 23.18
C PHE A 169 10.95 -6.45 23.55
N SER A 170 11.33 -7.39 22.68
CA SER A 170 11.42 -8.82 22.98
C SER A 170 12.87 -9.26 23.25
N GLN A 171 13.05 -10.52 23.69
CA GLN A 171 14.36 -11.14 23.89
C GLN A 171 14.72 -12.11 22.75
N GLY A 172 13.99 -12.08 21.64
CA GLY A 172 14.15 -12.95 20.49
C GLY A 172 12.80 -13.42 19.95
N MET A 173 12.80 -14.09 18.79
CA MET A 173 11.58 -14.63 18.16
C MET A 173 10.82 -15.61 19.04
N GLN A 174 11.52 -16.31 19.95
CA GLN A 174 10.90 -17.28 20.87
C GLN A 174 10.24 -16.62 22.09
N ASP A 175 10.36 -15.30 22.24
CA ASP A 175 9.75 -14.58 23.36
C ASP A 175 8.24 -14.42 23.14
N LYS A 176 7.48 -15.32 23.76
CA LYS A 176 6.01 -15.30 23.73
C LYS A 176 5.40 -14.35 24.76
N THR A 177 6.19 -13.63 25.56
CA THR A 177 5.72 -12.61 26.49
C THR A 177 5.38 -11.31 25.77
N ARG A 178 4.56 -11.43 24.76
CA ARG A 178 4.19 -10.37 23.87
C ARG A 178 3.69 -9.13 24.60
N LYS A 179 4.32 -8.02 24.32
CA LYS A 179 3.79 -6.70 24.61
C LYS A 179 3.46 -6.05 23.26
N SER A 180 2.19 -6.03 22.91
CA SER A 180 1.76 -5.15 21.82
C SER A 180 1.87 -3.71 22.30
N TYR A 181 2.74 -2.95 21.68
CA TYR A 181 2.89 -1.52 21.98
C TYR A 181 2.06 -0.65 21.02
N SER A 182 1.36 -1.27 20.05
CA SER A 182 0.58 -0.58 19.01
C SER A 182 1.42 0.47 18.27
N LEU A 183 2.67 0.10 17.94
CA LEU A 183 3.61 0.99 17.25
C LEU A 183 3.49 0.93 15.73
N GLY A 184 2.58 0.10 15.20
CA GLY A 184 2.41 -0.13 13.77
C GLY A 184 2.95 -1.48 13.29
N GLU A 185 3.11 -2.43 14.21
CA GLU A 185 3.65 -3.77 13.91
C GLU A 185 2.66 -4.62 13.10
N VAL A 186 1.37 -4.44 13.36
CA VAL A 186 0.30 -5.18 12.69
C VAL A 186 -0.99 -4.37 12.65
N PHE A 187 -1.68 -4.44 11.52
CA PHE A 187 -2.97 -3.81 11.30
C PHE A 187 -3.96 -4.87 10.83
N GLN A 188 -5.20 -4.77 11.31
CA GLN A 188 -6.31 -5.61 10.84
C GLN A 188 -7.26 -4.75 10.02
N LEU A 189 -7.58 -5.21 8.82
CA LEU A 189 -8.59 -4.64 7.95
C LEU A 189 -10.00 -4.95 8.46
N ASN A 190 -11.03 -4.29 7.90
CA ASN A 190 -12.41 -4.60 8.19
C ASN A 190 -12.76 -5.98 7.66
N GLU A 191 -12.84 -6.98 8.53
CA GLU A 191 -13.09 -8.38 8.20
C GLU A 191 -14.37 -8.55 7.35
N ALA A 192 -15.45 -7.84 7.70
CA ALA A 192 -16.70 -7.94 6.97
C ALA A 192 -16.59 -7.43 5.52
N LEU A 193 -15.83 -6.35 5.30
CA LEU A 193 -15.56 -5.81 3.97
C LEU A 193 -14.64 -6.74 3.16
N VAL A 194 -13.63 -7.33 3.80
CA VAL A 194 -12.72 -8.30 3.15
C VAL A 194 -13.48 -9.58 2.78
N ASP A 195 -14.31 -10.11 3.70
CA ASP A 195 -15.18 -11.26 3.43
C ASP A 195 -16.08 -11.01 2.23
N TRP A 196 -16.72 -9.85 2.18
CA TRP A 196 -17.59 -9.47 1.07
C TRP A 196 -16.81 -9.40 -0.26
N ALA A 197 -15.64 -8.78 -0.27
CA ALA A 197 -14.82 -8.68 -1.49
C ALA A 197 -14.35 -10.06 -1.97
N PHE A 198 -13.94 -10.92 -1.06
CA PHE A 198 -13.53 -12.29 -1.36
C PHE A 198 -14.71 -13.11 -1.91
N GLU A 199 -15.88 -13.08 -1.27
CA GLU A 199 -17.05 -13.82 -1.72
C GLU A 199 -17.51 -13.43 -3.13
N LEU A 200 -17.37 -12.16 -3.53
CA LEU A 200 -17.67 -11.70 -4.89
C LEU A 200 -16.66 -12.19 -5.94
N THR A 201 -15.43 -12.49 -5.52
CA THR A 201 -14.33 -12.69 -6.48
C THR A 201 -13.71 -14.08 -6.45
N LYS A 202 -13.92 -14.88 -5.40
CA LYS A 202 -13.26 -16.18 -5.17
C LYS A 202 -13.41 -17.20 -6.30
N ASP A 203 -14.51 -17.14 -7.04
CA ASP A 203 -14.80 -18.09 -8.13
C ASP A 203 -14.43 -17.54 -9.52
N MET A 204 -13.77 -16.38 -9.58
CA MET A 204 -13.33 -15.79 -10.84
C MET A 204 -12.30 -16.70 -11.54
N GLN A 205 -12.51 -16.89 -12.84
CA GLN A 205 -11.52 -17.57 -13.68
C GLN A 205 -10.50 -16.53 -14.16
N LEU A 206 -9.30 -16.60 -13.62
CA LEU A 206 -8.23 -15.67 -13.97
C LEU A 206 -7.51 -16.12 -15.25
N PRO A 207 -7.09 -15.18 -16.12
CA PRO A 207 -6.28 -15.49 -17.28
C PRO A 207 -4.99 -16.20 -16.89
N ASP A 208 -4.65 -17.25 -17.63
CA ASP A 208 -3.38 -17.96 -17.52
C ASP A 208 -2.62 -17.90 -18.83
N HIS A 209 -1.30 -17.88 -18.76
CA HIS A 209 -0.44 -17.81 -19.93
C HIS A 209 0.61 -18.93 -19.92
N PRO A 210 0.95 -19.54 -21.08
CA PRO A 210 1.94 -20.62 -21.14
C PRO A 210 3.30 -20.30 -20.52
N SER A 211 3.74 -19.02 -20.56
CA SER A 211 4.98 -18.59 -19.91
C SER A 211 4.93 -18.73 -18.39
N LEU A 212 3.77 -18.47 -17.77
CA LEU A 212 3.57 -18.68 -16.32
C LEU A 212 3.65 -20.16 -15.97
N ALA A 213 3.03 -21.03 -16.78
CA ALA A 213 3.09 -22.46 -16.57
C ALA A 213 4.54 -22.98 -16.57
N ALA A 214 5.37 -22.51 -17.50
CA ALA A 214 6.77 -22.90 -17.58
C ALA A 214 7.55 -22.52 -16.30
N THR A 215 7.32 -21.35 -15.75
CA THR A 215 7.95 -20.90 -14.49
C THR A 215 7.42 -21.69 -13.30
N ARG A 216 6.09 -21.86 -13.20
CA ARG A 216 5.47 -22.63 -12.13
C ARG A 216 5.91 -24.09 -12.10
N ASP A 217 6.19 -24.69 -13.26
CA ASP A 217 6.65 -26.07 -13.36
C ASP A 217 8.04 -26.30 -12.74
N LEU A 218 8.83 -25.24 -12.52
CA LEU A 218 10.10 -25.31 -11.82
C LEU A 218 9.92 -25.57 -10.31
N TYR A 219 8.79 -25.17 -9.73
CA TYR A 219 8.48 -25.29 -8.30
C TYR A 219 7.93 -26.67 -7.96
N THR A 220 8.73 -27.72 -8.22
CA THR A 220 8.34 -29.12 -8.12
C THR A 220 7.96 -29.58 -6.72
N GLU A 221 8.45 -28.89 -5.69
CA GLU A 221 8.19 -29.20 -4.28
C GLU A 221 6.99 -28.44 -3.72
N HIS A 222 6.42 -27.50 -4.50
CA HIS A 222 5.31 -26.62 -4.10
C HIS A 222 4.06 -26.87 -4.98
N PRO A 223 3.18 -27.79 -4.61
CA PRO A 223 2.04 -28.17 -5.44
C PRO A 223 1.08 -27.02 -5.75
N VAL A 224 0.91 -26.06 -4.81
CA VAL A 224 0.03 -24.92 -4.96
C VAL A 224 0.59 -23.92 -5.97
N ALA A 225 1.89 -23.67 -5.94
CA ALA A 225 2.58 -22.81 -6.92
C ALA A 225 2.34 -23.27 -8.37
N ARG A 226 2.10 -24.55 -8.60
CA ARG A 226 1.90 -25.15 -9.93
C ARG A 226 0.48 -25.09 -10.45
N ARG A 227 -0.46 -24.58 -9.67
CA ARG A 227 -1.86 -24.41 -10.10
C ARG A 227 -1.98 -23.25 -11.12
N THR A 228 -3.10 -23.21 -11.84
CA THR A 228 -3.52 -22.00 -12.55
C THR A 228 -3.83 -20.89 -11.56
N PRO A 229 -3.76 -19.60 -11.96
CA PRO A 229 -4.07 -18.46 -11.09
C PRO A 229 -5.46 -18.57 -10.46
N PHE A 230 -5.59 -18.13 -9.23
CA PHE A 230 -6.86 -18.15 -8.48
C PHE A 230 -6.91 -17.00 -7.46
N VAL A 231 -8.11 -16.71 -6.96
CA VAL A 231 -8.32 -15.72 -5.89
C VAL A 231 -8.30 -16.43 -4.54
N LEU A 232 -7.59 -15.85 -3.56
CA LEU A 232 -7.51 -16.38 -2.21
C LEU A 232 -7.57 -15.25 -1.18
N ARG A 233 -7.69 -15.62 0.08
CA ARG A 233 -7.38 -14.75 1.22
C ARG A 233 -5.96 -15.06 1.68
N GLY A 234 -5.24 -14.03 2.13
CA GLY A 234 -3.90 -14.22 2.63
C GLY A 234 -3.25 -12.89 2.99
N ASP A 235 -2.49 -12.91 4.08
CA ASP A 235 -1.97 -11.71 4.68
C ASP A 235 -0.69 -11.21 4.02
N GLN A 236 -0.44 -9.94 4.25
CA GLN A 236 0.61 -9.23 3.58
C GLN A 236 1.66 -8.76 4.61
N LEU A 237 2.92 -9.09 4.35
CA LEU A 237 4.07 -8.51 5.05
C LEU A 237 4.63 -7.34 4.23
N ALA A 238 4.66 -6.15 4.82
CA ALA A 238 5.20 -4.94 4.21
C ALA A 238 6.60 -4.63 4.76
N ALA A 239 7.58 -4.57 3.88
CA ALA A 239 8.95 -4.16 4.21
C ALA A 239 9.55 -3.31 3.10
N MET A 240 10.28 -2.25 3.44
CA MET A 240 11.01 -1.45 2.44
C MET A 240 12.20 -2.21 1.85
N THR A 241 12.72 -3.18 2.58
CA THR A 241 13.74 -4.09 2.07
C THR A 241 13.08 -5.15 1.18
N PHE A 242 13.49 -5.19 -0.10
CA PHE A 242 13.16 -6.32 -0.98
C PHE A 242 14.01 -7.53 -0.55
N TRP A 243 13.37 -8.51 0.05
CA TRP A 243 14.00 -9.73 0.52
C TRP A 243 13.62 -10.93 -0.36
N HIS A 244 14.45 -11.96 -0.40
CA HIS A 244 14.24 -13.16 -1.21
C HIS A 244 14.99 -14.36 -0.65
N GLY A 245 14.36 -15.53 -0.70
CA GLY A 245 14.98 -16.81 -0.33
C GLY A 245 14.23 -17.57 0.74
N GLU A 246 14.53 -18.86 0.85
CA GLU A 246 13.82 -19.81 1.71
C GLU A 246 13.83 -19.39 3.20
N LEU A 247 15.00 -18.98 3.73
CA LEU A 247 15.10 -18.57 5.14
C LEU A 247 14.33 -17.28 5.44
N MET A 248 14.28 -16.35 4.48
CA MET A 248 13.50 -15.14 4.62
C MET A 248 11.99 -15.42 4.45
N ASN A 249 11.61 -16.36 3.60
CA ASN A 249 10.22 -16.82 3.50
C ASN A 249 9.76 -17.48 4.81
N GLN A 250 10.59 -18.33 5.39
CA GLN A 250 10.31 -18.89 6.71
C GLN A 250 10.15 -17.79 7.79
N TRP A 251 11.06 -16.80 7.79
CA TRP A 251 10.94 -15.66 8.69
C TRP A 251 9.62 -14.91 8.50
N ALA A 252 9.19 -14.67 7.27
CA ALA A 252 7.96 -13.94 6.99
C ALA A 252 6.72 -14.69 7.53
N ASN A 253 6.69 -16.01 7.37
CA ASN A 253 5.66 -16.89 7.96
C ASN A 253 5.65 -16.80 9.50
N GLU A 254 6.81 -16.99 10.14
CA GLU A 254 6.97 -16.92 11.59
C GLU A 254 6.63 -15.51 12.12
N TRP A 255 6.99 -14.46 11.38
CA TRP A 255 6.75 -13.05 11.74
C TRP A 255 5.27 -12.71 11.69
N THR A 256 4.57 -13.15 10.64
CA THR A 256 3.13 -12.97 10.50
C THR A 256 2.37 -13.74 11.59
N ASP A 257 2.71 -15.00 11.82
CA ASP A 257 2.12 -15.79 12.92
C ASP A 257 2.31 -15.10 14.28
N TYR A 258 3.51 -14.61 14.55
CA TYR A 258 3.83 -13.91 15.79
C TYR A 258 2.93 -12.68 16.00
N TRP A 259 2.86 -11.78 15.03
CA TRP A 259 2.14 -10.51 15.18
C TRP A 259 0.63 -10.67 15.11
N THR A 260 0.12 -11.58 14.29
CA THR A 260 -1.32 -11.87 14.18
C THR A 260 -1.84 -12.82 15.27
N GLN A 261 -0.93 -13.38 16.09
CA GLN A 261 -1.25 -14.34 17.14
C GLN A 261 -1.83 -15.67 16.61
N GLY A 262 -1.29 -16.14 15.49
CA GLY A 262 -1.76 -17.36 14.84
C GLY A 262 -3.11 -17.21 14.15
N LYS A 263 -3.53 -15.98 13.83
CA LYS A 263 -4.79 -15.73 13.13
C LYS A 263 -4.58 -15.44 11.64
N GLY A 264 -3.43 -14.90 11.30
CA GLY A 264 -3.07 -14.56 9.94
C GLY A 264 -2.22 -15.63 9.28
N GLU A 265 -2.23 -15.64 7.95
CA GLU A 265 -1.43 -16.50 7.09
C GLU A 265 -0.60 -15.62 6.16
N PHE A 266 0.73 -15.71 6.25
CA PHE A 266 1.60 -15.00 5.31
C PHE A 266 1.42 -15.58 3.91
N VAL A 267 1.03 -14.75 2.97
CA VAL A 267 0.87 -15.13 1.55
C VAL A 267 1.68 -14.23 0.64
N SER A 268 1.79 -12.94 0.98
CA SER A 268 2.39 -11.98 0.07
C SER A 268 3.34 -10.99 0.77
N SER A 269 4.38 -10.57 0.05
CA SER A 269 5.34 -9.57 0.47
C SER A 269 5.34 -8.38 -0.47
N ALA A 270 5.03 -7.22 0.05
CA ALA A 270 5.07 -5.94 -0.66
C ALA A 270 5.78 -4.87 0.18
N MET A 271 5.67 -3.58 -0.16
CA MET A 271 6.52 -2.56 0.44
C MET A 271 5.75 -1.36 1.02
N GLU A 272 4.42 -1.24 0.84
CA GLU A 272 3.70 0.03 1.04
C GLU A 272 2.54 -0.03 2.03
N ASP A 273 1.95 -1.21 2.25
CA ASP A 273 0.59 -1.32 2.79
C ASP A 273 0.45 -0.84 4.23
N THR A 274 1.47 -1.06 5.06
CA THR A 274 1.48 -0.55 6.45
C THR A 274 1.52 0.98 6.49
N GLY A 275 2.25 1.61 5.56
CA GLY A 275 2.28 3.07 5.42
C GLY A 275 0.96 3.64 4.94
N THR A 276 0.30 2.96 4.01
CA THR A 276 -1.04 3.32 3.53
C THR A 276 -2.05 3.23 4.67
N PHE A 277 -2.09 2.09 5.39
CA PHE A 277 -3.01 1.90 6.52
C PHE A 277 -2.79 2.94 7.61
N GLN A 278 -1.54 3.13 8.06
CA GLN A 278 -1.23 4.08 9.12
C GLN A 278 -1.65 5.51 8.77
N SER A 279 -1.45 5.91 7.51
CA SER A 279 -1.86 7.23 7.02
C SER A 279 -3.38 7.39 7.02
N LEU A 280 -4.10 6.38 6.54
CA LEU A 280 -5.56 6.37 6.57
C LEU A 280 -6.11 6.37 7.98
N ALA A 281 -5.48 5.67 8.93
CA ALA A 281 -5.88 5.71 10.34
C ALA A 281 -5.74 7.13 10.94
N TYR A 282 -4.68 7.87 10.56
CA TYR A 282 -4.54 9.26 10.98
C TYR A 282 -5.57 10.18 10.32
N LEU A 283 -5.87 9.96 9.06
CA LEU A 283 -6.91 10.71 8.33
C LEU A 283 -8.31 10.41 8.86
N ASP A 284 -8.60 9.16 9.24
CA ASP A 284 -9.84 8.75 9.91
C ASP A 284 -10.03 9.49 11.23
N ASN A 285 -8.99 9.49 12.09
CA ASN A 285 -9.00 10.26 13.35
C ASN A 285 -9.23 11.77 13.14
N ALA A 286 -8.85 12.29 11.97
CA ALA A 286 -9.07 13.69 11.59
C ALA A 286 -10.42 13.92 10.86
N GLY A 287 -11.24 12.89 10.66
CA GLY A 287 -12.50 12.94 9.94
C GLY A 287 -12.35 13.25 8.45
N LYS A 288 -11.25 12.78 7.84
CA LYS A 288 -10.90 13.01 6.43
C LYS A 288 -11.02 11.74 5.56
N ALA A 289 -11.09 10.57 6.17
CA ALA A 289 -11.28 9.29 5.52
C ALA A 289 -12.02 8.35 6.48
N ASN A 290 -12.36 7.15 6.02
CA ASN A 290 -12.88 6.07 6.84
C ASN A 290 -11.99 4.83 6.67
N ILE A 291 -11.22 4.49 7.69
CA ILE A 291 -10.31 3.35 7.67
C ILE A 291 -11.01 2.00 7.45
N ASN A 292 -12.28 1.88 7.86
CA ASN A 292 -13.07 0.66 7.65
C ASN A 292 -13.47 0.43 6.19
N ARG A 293 -13.14 1.36 5.28
CA ARG A 293 -13.39 1.29 3.85
C ARG A 293 -12.13 1.01 3.03
N LEU A 294 -11.07 0.53 3.67
CA LEU A 294 -9.83 0.10 3.02
C LEU A 294 -9.90 -1.38 2.65
N LEU A 295 -9.55 -1.68 1.41
CA LEU A 295 -9.25 -3.02 0.89
C LEU A 295 -7.82 -3.05 0.37
N VAL A 296 -7.14 -4.17 0.58
CA VAL A 296 -5.80 -4.42 0.03
C VAL A 296 -5.83 -5.70 -0.79
N LEU A 297 -5.50 -5.55 -2.07
CA LEU A 297 -5.40 -6.61 -3.06
C LEU A 297 -3.96 -6.65 -3.57
N ARG A 298 -3.31 -7.81 -3.44
CA ARG A 298 -2.00 -8.05 -4.03
C ARG A 298 -2.04 -9.20 -5.02
N THR A 299 -1.17 -9.14 -6.03
CA THR A 299 -1.15 -10.12 -7.13
C THR A 299 0.25 -10.68 -7.35
N ALA A 300 0.33 -11.98 -7.57
CA ALA A 300 1.59 -12.71 -7.64
C ALA A 300 2.36 -12.42 -8.93
N SER A 301 3.36 -11.53 -8.85
CA SER A 301 4.29 -11.24 -9.95
C SER A 301 5.50 -12.19 -9.96
N ASN A 302 5.95 -12.61 -8.79
CA ASN A 302 7.07 -13.51 -8.56
C ASN A 302 6.85 -14.30 -7.27
N TYR A 303 7.75 -15.26 -6.99
CA TYR A 303 7.76 -15.97 -5.73
C TYR A 303 8.78 -15.40 -4.75
N THR A 304 8.55 -15.56 -3.47
CA THR A 304 9.41 -15.07 -2.38
C THR A 304 10.67 -15.89 -2.19
N LEU A 305 10.73 -17.08 -2.80
CA LEU A 305 11.91 -17.99 -2.75
C LEU A 305 12.17 -18.60 -4.14
N PRO A 306 13.41 -19.05 -4.40
CA PRO A 306 13.78 -19.65 -5.67
C PRO A 306 13.19 -21.07 -5.85
N PRO A 307 13.06 -21.54 -7.09
CA PRO A 307 12.72 -22.94 -7.34
C PRO A 307 13.86 -23.88 -6.92
N PRO A 308 13.58 -25.18 -6.67
CA PRO A 308 14.58 -26.15 -6.28
C PRO A 308 15.81 -26.17 -7.19
N GLY A 309 16.99 -26.16 -6.58
CA GLY A 309 18.28 -26.22 -7.28
C GLY A 309 18.82 -24.89 -7.80
N ILE A 310 18.10 -23.78 -7.60
CA ILE A 310 18.55 -22.42 -7.92
C ILE A 310 18.86 -21.70 -6.60
N THR A 311 19.96 -20.94 -6.55
CA THR A 311 20.26 -20.14 -5.36
C THR A 311 19.39 -18.89 -5.29
N ALA A 312 19.14 -18.37 -4.09
CA ALA A 312 18.37 -17.14 -3.91
C ALA A 312 18.98 -15.95 -4.70
N VAL A 313 20.30 -15.84 -4.71
CA VAL A 313 20.98 -14.76 -5.43
C VAL A 313 20.85 -14.91 -6.95
N ASP A 314 20.98 -16.13 -7.49
CA ASP A 314 20.86 -16.34 -8.93
C ASP A 314 19.43 -16.08 -9.42
N ASN A 315 18.42 -16.50 -8.63
CA ASN A 315 17.02 -16.23 -8.96
C ASN A 315 16.71 -14.71 -8.93
N LEU A 316 17.11 -14.03 -7.86
CA LEU A 316 16.89 -12.60 -7.71
C LEU A 316 17.55 -11.78 -8.84
N LEU A 317 18.79 -12.13 -9.22
CA LEU A 317 19.49 -11.46 -10.32
C LEU A 317 18.85 -11.75 -11.69
N ALA A 318 18.32 -12.95 -11.90
CA ALA A 318 17.56 -13.27 -13.12
C ALA A 318 16.28 -12.44 -13.22
N GLU A 319 15.51 -12.31 -12.13
CA GLU A 319 14.30 -11.47 -12.08
C GLU A 319 14.60 -9.99 -12.34
N GLN A 320 15.72 -9.46 -11.85
CA GLN A 320 16.14 -8.08 -12.13
C GLN A 320 16.53 -7.86 -13.60
N HIS A 321 17.10 -8.87 -14.25
CA HIS A 321 17.51 -8.77 -15.64
C HIS A 321 16.35 -8.97 -16.62
N ASP A 322 15.50 -9.96 -16.37
CA ASP A 322 14.49 -10.43 -17.33
C ASP A 322 13.06 -9.96 -16.99
N SER A 323 12.88 -9.24 -15.88
CA SER A 323 11.59 -8.90 -15.27
C SER A 323 10.92 -10.10 -14.59
N TYR A 324 9.92 -9.84 -13.76
CA TYR A 324 9.16 -10.90 -13.09
C TYR A 324 8.32 -11.69 -14.09
N ALA A 325 8.37 -13.01 -14.00
CA ALA A 325 7.66 -13.89 -14.93
C ALA A 325 6.15 -13.67 -14.90
N GLY A 326 5.60 -13.31 -13.74
CA GLY A 326 4.18 -13.06 -13.53
C GLY A 326 3.74 -11.63 -13.70
N LEU A 327 4.63 -10.68 -14.07
CA LEU A 327 4.33 -9.24 -14.04
C LEU A 327 3.06 -8.88 -14.81
N ASP A 328 2.98 -9.19 -16.10
CA ASP A 328 1.85 -8.81 -16.95
C ASP A 328 0.53 -9.45 -16.47
N ALA A 329 0.59 -10.71 -16.04
CA ALA A 329 -0.57 -11.41 -15.49
C ALA A 329 -1.01 -10.80 -14.15
N ALA A 330 -0.07 -10.45 -13.28
CA ALA A 330 -0.35 -9.81 -12.01
C ALA A 330 -1.02 -8.44 -12.21
N LEU A 331 -0.48 -7.61 -13.09
CA LEU A 331 -1.06 -6.30 -13.44
C LEU A 331 -2.47 -6.43 -14.04
N GLU A 332 -2.69 -7.41 -14.91
CA GLU A 332 -4.02 -7.66 -15.48
C GLU A 332 -5.00 -8.15 -14.44
N ASN A 333 -4.60 -9.11 -13.61
CA ASN A 333 -5.48 -9.72 -12.62
C ASN A 333 -5.80 -8.76 -11.46
N ALA A 334 -4.88 -7.85 -11.10
CA ALA A 334 -5.17 -6.76 -10.16
C ALA A 334 -6.33 -5.89 -10.66
N TYR A 335 -6.28 -5.52 -11.95
CA TYR A 335 -7.37 -4.77 -12.57
C TYR A 335 -8.66 -5.59 -12.63
N LEU A 336 -8.61 -6.84 -13.12
CA LEU A 336 -9.81 -7.66 -13.31
C LEU A 336 -10.54 -7.91 -12.00
N VAL A 337 -9.84 -8.36 -10.97
CA VAL A 337 -10.46 -8.67 -9.67
C VAL A 337 -10.87 -7.40 -8.94
N GLY A 338 -10.00 -6.40 -8.88
CA GLY A 338 -10.32 -5.13 -8.24
C GLY A 338 -11.48 -4.39 -8.90
N SER A 339 -11.63 -4.52 -10.23
CA SER A 339 -12.73 -3.89 -10.99
C SER A 339 -14.09 -4.40 -10.56
N VAL A 340 -14.22 -5.67 -10.20
CA VAL A 340 -15.51 -6.22 -9.69
C VAL A 340 -15.95 -5.44 -8.45
N ILE A 341 -15.02 -5.14 -7.55
CA ILE A 341 -15.30 -4.40 -6.33
C ILE A 341 -15.64 -2.94 -6.63
N VAL A 342 -14.86 -2.31 -7.52
CA VAL A 342 -15.11 -0.92 -7.93
C VAL A 342 -16.49 -0.78 -8.57
N ASP A 343 -16.85 -1.67 -9.49
CA ASP A 343 -18.15 -1.63 -10.18
C ASP A 343 -19.29 -1.86 -9.18
N GLU A 344 -19.19 -2.85 -8.31
CA GLU A 344 -20.22 -3.16 -7.32
C GLU A 344 -20.45 -1.98 -6.35
N ILE A 345 -19.37 -1.31 -5.91
CA ILE A 345 -19.48 -0.11 -5.05
C ILE A 345 -20.13 1.06 -5.80
N LEU A 346 -19.74 1.31 -7.04
CA LEU A 346 -20.27 2.41 -7.84
C LEU A 346 -21.74 2.21 -8.19
N ASP A 347 -22.11 1.00 -8.62
CA ASP A 347 -23.47 0.64 -9.00
C ASP A 347 -24.46 0.70 -7.83
N ASN A 348 -23.96 0.43 -6.62
CA ASN A 348 -24.76 0.44 -5.39
C ASN A 348 -24.39 1.59 -4.45
N TRP A 349 -23.82 2.68 -4.98
CA TRP A 349 -23.31 3.81 -4.18
C TRP A 349 -24.32 4.38 -3.19
N ASP A 350 -25.58 4.49 -3.58
CA ASP A 350 -26.63 5.02 -2.70
C ASP A 350 -26.84 4.19 -1.42
N THR A 351 -26.47 2.92 -1.43
CA THR A 351 -26.45 2.05 -0.26
C THR A 351 -25.11 2.12 0.46
N TYR A 352 -24.02 1.98 -0.31
CA TYR A 352 -22.69 1.79 0.27
C TYR A 352 -22.03 3.08 0.77
N LYS A 353 -22.52 4.26 0.38
CA LYS A 353 -22.10 5.53 1.01
C LYS A 353 -22.48 5.62 2.50
N ASP A 354 -23.60 4.99 2.90
CA ASP A 354 -24.15 5.06 4.25
C ASP A 354 -23.86 3.79 5.08
N LYS A 355 -23.59 2.66 4.42
CA LYS A 355 -23.35 1.37 5.05
C LYS A 355 -22.27 0.60 4.32
N THR A 356 -21.22 0.21 5.05
CA THR A 356 -20.13 -0.61 4.50
C THR A 356 -20.64 -2.00 4.11
N PRO A 357 -20.29 -2.53 2.91
CA PRO A 357 -20.65 -3.89 2.54
C PRO A 357 -20.19 -4.93 3.56
N GLY A 358 -20.99 -5.96 3.75
CA GLY A 358 -20.72 -7.02 4.72
C GLY A 358 -21.25 -6.74 6.14
N GLU A 359 -21.53 -5.46 6.47
CA GLU A 359 -22.06 -5.05 7.80
C GLU A 359 -23.60 -5.18 7.93
#